data_dc2859e671ae31447f69b9e8aaa7607d
#
_entry.id   dc2859e671ae31447f69b9e8aaa7607d
#
_cell.length_a   1.000
_cell.length_b   1.000
_cell.length_c   1.000
_cell.angle_alpha   90.00
_cell.angle_beta   90.00
_cell.angle_gamma   90.00
#
_symmetry.space_group_name_H-M   'P 1'
#
loop_
_entity.id
_entity.type
_entity.pdbx_description
1 polymer ?
#
loop_
_entity_poly.entity_id
_entity_poly.type
_entity_poly.pdbx_seq_one_letter_code
_entity_poly.pdbx_strand_id
1 'polypeptide(L)'
;MKLPIRDLPLYSVYLEASDITVKYRPHTVKEEQILHMESLSDSESEKLEAVFQICENCIDYDIYKLYPAEIEYMFMKIKACSDSPKVPVIYTVDPEIDKDGNNIHENCPDEISSTFDINTDVEVIIDKSMNDYAKRNKDGSWIIDLENEIKIQIRVKPLINVGHDAIYELLESIIDEKTDEVLYKDTDFNREEIVEWVESLPSSTFKNFNKFMDRSPTCVANLKFKCKCGKVFEEKEYGVVRFLV
;
A
#
# COMPACT_ATOMS: atom_id res chain seq x y z
N MET A 1 5.36 -43.89 3.90
CA MET A 1 4.81 -43.44 2.61
C MET A 1 4.92 -41.93 2.58
N LYS A 2 5.65 -41.33 1.61
CA LYS A 2 5.68 -39.88 1.45
C LYS A 2 4.55 -39.50 0.48
N LEU A 3 3.72 -38.51 0.86
CA LEU A 3 2.71 -37.97 -0.04
C LEU A 3 3.40 -37.22 -1.19
N PRO A 4 2.83 -37.24 -2.41
CA PRO A 4 3.39 -36.51 -3.54
C PRO A 4 3.33 -35.03 -3.30
N ILE A 5 4.48 -34.35 -3.39
CA ILE A 5 4.58 -32.89 -3.37
C ILE A 5 4.66 -32.44 -4.82
N ARG A 6 3.85 -31.44 -5.20
CA ARG A 6 3.92 -30.82 -6.52
C ARG A 6 4.73 -29.52 -6.44
N ASP A 7 5.61 -29.34 -7.40
CA ASP A 7 6.28 -28.05 -7.58
C ASP A 7 5.27 -27.01 -8.05
N LEU A 8 5.32 -25.82 -7.43
CA LEU A 8 4.49 -24.71 -7.83
C LEU A 8 5.12 -23.95 -8.99
N PRO A 9 4.32 -23.41 -9.93
CA PRO A 9 4.86 -22.55 -10.98
C PRO A 9 5.47 -21.31 -10.36
N LEU A 10 6.56 -20.82 -10.98
CA LEU A 10 7.21 -19.55 -10.63
C LEU A 10 6.91 -18.52 -11.71
N TYR A 11 6.49 -17.37 -11.27
CA TYR A 11 6.25 -16.19 -12.11
C TYR A 11 7.30 -15.14 -11.80
N SER A 12 7.44 -14.15 -12.67
CA SER A 12 8.29 -12.99 -12.44
C SER A 12 7.59 -11.72 -12.85
N VAL A 13 7.86 -10.62 -12.12
CA VAL A 13 7.35 -9.29 -12.42
C VAL A 13 8.43 -8.25 -12.15
N TYR A 14 8.48 -7.24 -13.00
CA TYR A 14 9.33 -6.07 -12.81
C TYR A 14 8.59 -5.03 -11.96
N LEU A 15 9.22 -4.58 -10.89
CA LEU A 15 8.72 -3.56 -9.97
C LEU A 15 9.44 -2.24 -10.27
N GLU A 16 8.70 -1.31 -10.88
CA GLU A 16 9.28 -0.08 -11.41
C GLU A 16 9.78 0.86 -10.31
N ALA A 17 9.06 0.96 -9.18
CA ALA A 17 9.45 1.85 -8.09
C ALA A 17 10.77 1.42 -7.44
N SER A 18 10.98 0.11 -7.29
CA SER A 18 12.21 -0.47 -6.72
C SER A 18 13.27 -0.77 -7.77
N ASP A 19 12.96 -0.68 -9.09
CA ASP A 19 13.84 -1.01 -10.22
C ASP A 19 14.41 -2.43 -10.12
N ILE A 20 13.57 -3.41 -9.80
CA ILE A 20 13.95 -4.81 -9.64
C ILE A 20 12.97 -5.76 -10.29
N THR A 21 13.44 -6.94 -10.66
CA THR A 21 12.57 -8.06 -11.04
C THR A 21 12.53 -9.07 -9.90
N VAL A 22 11.33 -9.36 -9.41
CA VAL A 22 11.10 -10.34 -8.35
C VAL A 22 10.43 -11.58 -8.90
N LYS A 23 10.71 -12.73 -8.26
CA LYS A 23 10.01 -13.99 -8.54
C LYS A 23 8.98 -14.26 -7.46
N TYR A 24 7.88 -14.87 -7.85
CA TYR A 24 6.82 -15.21 -6.92
C TYR A 24 6.09 -16.49 -7.35
N ARG A 25 5.40 -17.12 -6.42
CA ARG A 25 4.57 -18.30 -6.62
C ARG A 25 3.12 -18.06 -6.20
N PRO A 26 2.18 -18.88 -6.68
CA PRO A 26 0.83 -18.89 -6.12
C PRO A 26 0.86 -19.22 -4.62
N HIS A 27 -0.14 -18.74 -3.89
CA HIS A 27 -0.35 -19.17 -2.51
C HIS A 27 -0.81 -20.62 -2.47
N THR A 28 -0.57 -21.28 -1.36
CA THR A 28 -1.03 -22.65 -1.07
C THR A 28 -2.20 -22.60 -0.09
N VAL A 29 -2.79 -23.76 0.18
CA VAL A 29 -3.85 -23.90 1.21
C VAL A 29 -3.41 -23.35 2.57
N LYS A 30 -2.11 -23.37 2.88
CA LYS A 30 -1.58 -22.80 4.12
C LYS A 30 -1.76 -21.28 4.16
N GLU A 31 -1.39 -20.59 3.10
CA GLU A 31 -1.56 -19.13 3.00
C GLU A 31 -3.04 -18.76 2.84
N GLU A 32 -3.85 -19.58 2.17
CA GLU A 32 -5.29 -19.38 2.07
C GLU A 32 -5.98 -19.47 3.44
N GLN A 33 -5.53 -20.37 4.31
CA GLN A 33 -6.03 -20.43 5.69
C GLN A 33 -5.71 -19.17 6.49
N ILE A 34 -4.54 -18.55 6.28
CA ILE A 34 -4.20 -17.25 6.89
C ILE A 34 -5.21 -16.20 6.44
N LEU A 35 -5.45 -16.06 5.13
CA LEU A 35 -6.44 -15.12 4.60
C LEU A 35 -7.84 -15.34 5.17
N HIS A 36 -8.25 -16.60 5.27
CA HIS A 36 -9.58 -16.92 5.79
C HIS A 36 -9.72 -16.59 7.27
N MET A 37 -8.70 -16.83 8.07
CA MET A 37 -8.70 -16.48 9.51
C MET A 37 -8.79 -14.97 9.72
N GLU A 38 -7.99 -14.21 8.98
CA GLU A 38 -7.93 -12.76 9.12
C GLU A 38 -9.11 -12.04 8.45
N SER A 39 -9.76 -12.65 7.46
CA SER A 39 -11.02 -12.12 6.89
C SER A 39 -12.16 -12.06 7.90
N LEU A 40 -12.07 -12.87 8.97
CA LEU A 40 -13.04 -12.88 10.08
C LEU A 40 -12.71 -11.82 11.16
N SER A 41 -11.54 -11.20 11.08
CA SER A 41 -11.16 -10.13 11.99
C SER A 41 -11.77 -8.80 11.57
N ASP A 42 -12.20 -8.00 12.56
CA ASP A 42 -12.61 -6.60 12.34
C ASP A 42 -11.40 -5.65 12.32
N SER A 43 -10.19 -6.16 12.62
CA SER A 43 -8.95 -5.37 12.68
C SER A 43 -8.31 -5.24 11.29
N GLU A 44 -8.25 -4.02 10.75
CA GLU A 44 -7.51 -3.74 9.52
C GLU A 44 -6.00 -4.05 9.67
N SER A 45 -5.46 -3.94 10.89
CA SER A 45 -4.06 -4.27 11.19
C SER A 45 -3.76 -5.73 10.97
N GLU A 46 -4.59 -6.63 11.51
CA GLU A 46 -4.44 -8.07 11.36
C GLU A 46 -4.55 -8.48 9.89
N LYS A 47 -5.48 -7.88 9.15
CA LYS A 47 -5.63 -8.11 7.70
C LYS A 47 -4.36 -7.74 6.92
N LEU A 48 -3.75 -6.60 7.25
CA LEU A 48 -2.49 -6.20 6.63
C LEU A 48 -1.33 -7.12 7.02
N GLU A 49 -1.24 -7.55 8.26
CA GLU A 49 -0.23 -8.51 8.70
C GLU A 49 -0.33 -9.82 7.91
N ALA A 50 -1.55 -10.32 7.66
CA ALA A 50 -1.77 -11.49 6.82
C ALA A 50 -1.27 -11.30 5.39
N VAL A 51 -1.54 -10.14 4.79
CA VAL A 51 -1.03 -9.79 3.45
C VAL A 51 0.49 -9.81 3.42
N PHE A 52 1.14 -9.22 4.43
CA PHE A 52 2.61 -9.23 4.56
C PHE A 52 3.14 -10.65 4.68
N GLN A 53 2.57 -11.45 5.56
CA GLN A 53 2.98 -12.84 5.77
C GLN A 53 2.85 -13.68 4.49
N ILE A 54 1.80 -13.47 3.71
CA ILE A 54 1.61 -14.17 2.43
C ILE A 54 2.65 -13.72 1.41
N CYS A 55 2.90 -12.42 1.30
CA CYS A 55 3.93 -11.89 0.42
C CYS A 55 5.32 -12.42 0.79
N GLU A 56 5.68 -12.43 2.07
CA GLU A 56 6.94 -12.98 2.57
C GLU A 56 7.11 -14.46 2.22
N ASN A 57 6.05 -15.25 2.33
CA ASN A 57 6.07 -16.67 2.00
C ASN A 57 6.11 -16.94 0.48
N CYS A 58 5.55 -16.08 -0.35
CA CYS A 58 5.34 -16.33 -1.77
C CYS A 58 6.33 -15.61 -2.71
N ILE A 59 7.06 -14.61 -2.22
CA ILE A 59 7.99 -13.79 -2.99
C ILE A 59 9.42 -14.20 -2.65
N ASP A 60 10.25 -14.41 -3.68
CA ASP A 60 11.69 -14.69 -3.54
C ASP A 60 12.49 -13.37 -3.48
N TYR A 61 12.17 -12.54 -2.50
CA TYR A 61 12.85 -11.28 -2.23
C TYR A 61 12.48 -10.78 -0.83
N ASP A 62 13.37 -9.98 -0.23
CA ASP A 62 13.14 -9.33 1.05
C ASP A 62 12.06 -8.21 0.88
N ILE A 63 10.83 -8.53 1.24
CA ILE A 63 9.69 -7.63 1.05
C ILE A 63 9.80 -6.31 1.82
N TYR A 64 10.58 -6.27 2.90
CA TYR A 64 10.83 -5.06 3.67
C TYR A 64 11.69 -4.02 2.93
N LYS A 65 12.26 -4.41 1.78
CA LYS A 65 12.94 -3.51 0.85
C LYS A 65 12.06 -3.00 -0.27
N LEU A 66 10.82 -3.46 -0.36
CA LEU A 66 9.84 -2.99 -1.32
C LEU A 66 9.08 -1.76 -0.80
N TYR A 67 8.48 -1.01 -1.71
CA TYR A 67 7.48 -0.03 -1.32
C TYR A 67 6.19 -0.72 -0.88
N PRO A 68 5.43 -0.14 0.06
CA PRO A 68 4.13 -0.67 0.44
C PRO A 68 3.20 -0.91 -0.75
N ALA A 69 3.14 0.03 -1.68
CA ALA A 69 2.35 -0.11 -2.91
C ALA A 69 2.79 -1.29 -3.79
N GLU A 70 4.09 -1.61 -3.80
CA GLU A 70 4.59 -2.78 -4.52
C GLU A 70 4.24 -4.08 -3.79
N ILE A 71 4.19 -4.07 -2.45
CA ILE A 71 3.74 -5.24 -1.66
C ILE A 71 2.26 -5.50 -1.93
N GLU A 72 1.42 -4.46 -1.94
CA GLU A 72 0.01 -4.58 -2.32
C GLU A 72 -0.15 -5.11 -3.75
N TYR A 73 0.59 -4.55 -4.69
CA TYR A 73 0.60 -5.02 -6.08
C TYR A 73 1.02 -6.49 -6.20
N MET A 74 2.06 -6.90 -5.46
CA MET A 74 2.52 -8.27 -5.45
C MET A 74 1.49 -9.23 -4.85
N PHE A 75 0.81 -8.82 -3.77
CA PHE A 75 -0.28 -9.59 -3.21
C PHE A 75 -1.41 -9.83 -4.25
N MET A 76 -1.78 -8.78 -4.99
CA MET A 76 -2.74 -8.92 -6.09
C MET A 76 -2.27 -9.92 -7.15
N LYS A 77 -0.99 -9.87 -7.54
CA LYS A 77 -0.41 -10.82 -8.51
C LYS A 77 -0.40 -12.26 -7.98
N ILE A 78 -0.09 -12.46 -6.71
CA ILE A 78 -0.15 -13.77 -6.07
C ILE A 78 -1.59 -14.29 -6.10
N LYS A 79 -2.58 -13.48 -5.75
CA LYS A 79 -3.99 -13.85 -5.80
C LYS A 79 -4.45 -14.16 -7.22
N ALA A 80 -4.08 -13.33 -8.18
CA ALA A 80 -4.44 -13.54 -9.58
C ALA A 80 -3.94 -14.88 -10.17
N CYS A 81 -2.74 -15.32 -9.77
CA CYS A 81 -2.19 -16.60 -10.23
C CYS A 81 -2.64 -17.81 -9.40
N SER A 82 -3.20 -17.58 -8.20
CA SER A 82 -3.70 -18.65 -7.32
C SER A 82 -5.15 -19.03 -7.62
N ASP A 83 -6.01 -18.00 -7.78
CA ASP A 83 -7.45 -18.16 -7.96
C ASP A 83 -7.90 -17.71 -9.35
N SER A 84 -8.10 -16.41 -9.48
CA SER A 84 -8.55 -15.76 -10.71
C SER A 84 -8.03 -14.32 -10.77
N PRO A 85 -7.57 -13.85 -11.94
CA PRO A 85 -7.24 -12.44 -12.11
C PRO A 85 -8.48 -11.54 -12.13
N LYS A 86 -9.68 -12.10 -12.24
CA LYS A 86 -10.93 -11.36 -12.35
C LYS A 86 -11.63 -11.25 -11.02
N VAL A 87 -11.83 -10.02 -10.55
CA VAL A 87 -12.47 -9.70 -9.27
C VAL A 87 -13.81 -9.01 -9.53
N PRO A 88 -14.92 -9.56 -9.02
CA PRO A 88 -16.23 -8.92 -9.11
C PRO A 88 -16.28 -7.71 -8.18
N VAL A 89 -16.87 -6.62 -8.65
CA VAL A 89 -17.08 -5.38 -7.89
C VAL A 89 -18.48 -4.84 -8.14
N ILE A 90 -19.00 -4.13 -7.15
CA ILE A 90 -20.30 -3.49 -7.19
C ILE A 90 -20.10 -1.98 -6.98
N TYR A 91 -20.73 -1.18 -7.82
CA TYR A 91 -20.75 0.27 -7.72
C TYR A 91 -22.17 0.72 -7.37
N THR A 92 -22.33 1.48 -6.30
CA THR A 92 -23.60 2.12 -5.94
C THR A 92 -23.72 3.42 -6.71
N VAL A 93 -24.79 3.57 -7.46
CA VAL A 93 -25.05 4.74 -8.29
C VAL A 93 -25.68 5.84 -7.45
N ASP A 94 -24.94 6.91 -7.21
CA ASP A 94 -25.49 8.10 -6.56
C ASP A 94 -26.49 8.83 -7.47
N PRO A 95 -27.59 9.37 -6.92
CA PRO A 95 -28.53 10.19 -7.67
C PRO A 95 -27.84 11.40 -8.30
N GLU A 96 -27.86 11.49 -9.62
CA GLU A 96 -27.35 12.67 -10.35
C GLU A 96 -28.53 13.50 -10.87
N ILE A 97 -28.63 14.74 -10.42
CA ILE A 97 -29.73 15.64 -10.72
C ILE A 97 -29.32 16.57 -11.86
N ASP A 98 -30.15 16.65 -12.92
CA ASP A 98 -29.97 17.57 -14.01
C ASP A 98 -30.33 19.02 -13.60
N LYS A 99 -30.16 19.96 -14.57
CA LYS A 99 -30.46 21.39 -14.33
C LYS A 99 -31.95 21.68 -14.07
N ASP A 100 -32.82 20.74 -14.43
CA ASP A 100 -34.28 20.84 -14.29
C ASP A 100 -34.77 20.11 -13.01
N GLY A 101 -33.86 19.53 -12.23
CA GLY A 101 -34.15 18.87 -10.96
C GLY A 101 -34.55 17.39 -11.10
N ASN A 102 -34.37 16.77 -12.27
CA ASN A 102 -34.70 15.38 -12.50
C ASN A 102 -33.47 14.49 -12.26
N ASN A 103 -33.68 13.33 -11.64
CA ASN A 103 -32.61 12.32 -11.53
C ASN A 103 -32.39 11.65 -12.89
N ILE A 104 -31.23 11.87 -13.51
CA ILE A 104 -30.91 11.26 -14.82
C ILE A 104 -30.71 9.75 -14.73
N HIS A 105 -30.59 9.19 -13.53
CA HIS A 105 -30.50 7.77 -13.24
C HIS A 105 -31.80 7.17 -12.68
N GLU A 106 -32.96 7.87 -12.73
CA GLU A 106 -34.23 7.42 -12.15
C GLU A 106 -34.65 6.01 -12.60
N ASN A 107 -34.27 5.62 -13.83
CA ASN A 107 -34.58 4.29 -14.37
C ASN A 107 -33.35 3.35 -14.40
N CYS A 108 -32.28 3.71 -13.72
CA CYS A 108 -31.08 2.89 -13.60
C CYS A 108 -31.12 2.04 -12.32
N PRO A 109 -30.43 0.89 -12.29
CA PRO A 109 -30.30 0.14 -11.06
C PRO A 109 -29.47 0.94 -10.04
N ASP A 110 -29.80 0.82 -8.76
CA ASP A 110 -29.04 1.44 -7.67
C ASP A 110 -27.61 0.88 -7.57
N GLU A 111 -27.41 -0.33 -8.08
CA GLU A 111 -26.12 -1.01 -8.08
C GLU A 111 -25.74 -1.51 -9.48
N ILE A 112 -24.49 -1.31 -9.85
CA ILE A 112 -23.92 -1.81 -11.11
C ILE A 112 -22.81 -2.80 -10.77
N SER A 113 -22.99 -4.05 -11.17
CA SER A 113 -21.94 -5.08 -11.06
C SER A 113 -20.99 -4.99 -12.24
N SER A 114 -19.72 -5.06 -11.98
CA SER A 114 -18.63 -5.14 -12.97
C SER A 114 -17.57 -6.14 -12.52
N THR A 115 -16.56 -6.33 -13.37
CA THR A 115 -15.40 -7.18 -13.05
C THR A 115 -14.18 -6.45 -13.54
N PHE A 116 -13.18 -6.28 -12.68
CA PHE A 116 -11.87 -5.79 -13.09
C PHE A 116 -10.86 -6.94 -13.17
N ASP A 117 -9.85 -6.78 -14.04
CA ASP A 117 -8.78 -7.75 -14.19
C ASP A 117 -7.50 -7.22 -13.52
N ILE A 118 -7.04 -7.92 -12.49
CA ILE A 118 -5.83 -7.56 -11.74
C ILE A 118 -4.62 -7.33 -12.67
N ASN A 119 -4.54 -8.05 -13.77
CA ASN A 119 -3.38 -7.98 -14.65
C ASN A 119 -3.33 -6.72 -15.51
N THR A 120 -4.48 -6.13 -15.82
CA THR A 120 -4.61 -4.97 -16.72
C THR A 120 -5.06 -3.70 -16.03
N ASP A 121 -5.82 -3.83 -14.94
CA ASP A 121 -6.52 -2.71 -14.33
C ASP A 121 -5.88 -2.26 -13.00
N VAL A 122 -4.84 -2.99 -12.53
CA VAL A 122 -4.07 -2.63 -11.33
C VAL A 122 -2.66 -2.20 -11.72
N GLU A 123 -2.25 -1.05 -11.21
CA GLU A 123 -0.93 -0.45 -11.45
C GLU A 123 -0.35 0.18 -10.19
N VAL A 124 0.96 0.41 -10.18
CA VAL A 124 1.63 1.24 -9.17
C VAL A 124 1.95 2.59 -9.80
N ILE A 125 1.34 3.65 -9.29
CA ILE A 125 1.63 5.02 -9.71
C ILE A 125 2.87 5.51 -8.98
N ILE A 126 3.84 6.04 -9.72
CA ILE A 126 5.12 6.50 -9.21
C ILE A 126 5.31 7.97 -9.54
N ASP A 127 5.46 8.80 -8.52
CA ASP A 127 5.91 10.18 -8.68
C ASP A 127 7.43 10.26 -8.39
N LYS A 128 8.24 10.32 -9.44
CA LYS A 128 9.71 10.36 -9.31
C LYS A 128 10.23 11.61 -8.58
N SER A 129 9.41 12.66 -8.45
CA SER A 129 9.77 13.87 -7.67
C SER A 129 9.83 13.61 -6.15
N MET A 130 9.37 12.46 -5.69
CA MET A 130 9.59 11.99 -4.32
C MET A 130 11.08 12.02 -3.93
N ASN A 131 11.98 11.68 -4.87
CA ASN A 131 13.42 11.64 -4.66
C ASN A 131 14.04 13.03 -4.43
N ASP A 132 13.32 14.12 -4.68
CA ASP A 132 13.75 15.48 -4.39
C ASP A 132 13.70 15.80 -2.89
N TYR A 133 12.96 14.99 -2.11
CA TYR A 133 12.72 15.21 -0.68
C TYR A 133 13.36 14.17 0.22
N ALA A 134 13.81 13.05 -0.32
CA ALA A 134 14.39 11.96 0.45
C ALA A 134 15.45 11.20 -0.36
N LYS A 135 16.41 10.61 0.35
CA LYS A 135 17.44 9.74 -0.24
C LYS A 135 17.21 8.31 0.21
N ARG A 136 17.06 7.40 -0.75
CA ARG A 136 16.90 5.97 -0.48
C ARG A 136 18.25 5.31 -0.18
N ASN A 137 18.30 4.51 0.88
CA ASN A 137 19.40 3.65 1.23
C ASN A 137 19.28 2.26 0.56
N LYS A 138 20.37 1.51 0.55
CA LYS A 138 20.40 0.15 -0.03
C LYS A 138 19.55 -0.87 0.74
N ASP A 139 19.27 -0.61 1.99
CA ASP A 139 18.46 -1.46 2.86
C ASP A 139 16.95 -1.17 2.74
N GLY A 140 16.56 -0.23 1.88
CA GLY A 140 15.18 0.18 1.66
C GLY A 140 14.68 1.27 2.58
N SER A 141 15.49 1.72 3.56
CA SER A 141 15.18 2.90 4.37
C SER A 141 15.38 4.20 3.60
N TRP A 142 14.83 5.29 4.13
CA TRP A 142 14.92 6.63 3.54
C TRP A 142 15.48 7.62 4.54
N ILE A 143 16.33 8.51 4.07
CA ILE A 143 16.80 9.66 4.83
C ILE A 143 16.09 10.89 4.30
N ILE A 144 15.39 11.59 5.19
CA ILE A 144 14.70 12.84 4.91
C ILE A 144 15.37 13.95 5.70
N ASP A 145 15.72 15.01 4.98
CA ASP A 145 16.26 16.22 5.57
C ASP A 145 15.10 17.04 6.15
N LEU A 146 15.09 17.20 7.46
CA LEU A 146 14.25 18.15 8.17
C LEU A 146 15.04 19.46 8.28
N GLU A 147 14.36 20.60 8.42
CA GLU A 147 15.05 21.87 8.64
C GLU A 147 15.93 21.82 9.91
N ASN A 148 16.91 22.74 10.05
CA ASN A 148 17.77 22.93 11.22
C ASN A 148 18.79 21.80 11.50
N GLU A 149 19.43 21.27 10.45
CA GLU A 149 20.52 20.27 10.56
C GLU A 149 20.06 18.94 11.19
N ILE A 150 18.75 18.65 11.13
CA ILE A 150 18.15 17.39 11.60
C ILE A 150 17.74 16.56 10.39
N LYS A 151 18.11 15.30 10.40
CA LYS A 151 17.62 14.29 9.44
C LYS A 151 16.94 13.16 10.17
N ILE A 152 15.95 12.57 9.54
CA ILE A 152 15.31 11.35 10.01
C ILE A 152 15.57 10.21 9.04
N GLN A 153 15.82 9.03 9.60
CA GLN A 153 15.80 7.80 8.83
C GLN A 153 14.47 7.09 9.10
N ILE A 154 13.76 6.79 8.03
CA ILE A 154 12.45 6.13 8.10
C ILE A 154 12.44 4.87 7.23
N ARG A 155 11.56 3.93 7.59
CA ARG A 155 11.16 2.83 6.72
C ARG A 155 9.68 2.94 6.44
N VAL A 156 9.34 3.14 5.17
CA VAL A 156 7.94 3.24 4.77
C VAL A 156 7.30 1.87 4.91
N LYS A 157 6.23 1.81 5.69
CA LYS A 157 5.39 0.63 5.95
C LYS A 157 3.96 0.96 5.54
N PRO A 158 3.13 -0.02 5.18
CA PRO A 158 1.70 0.23 5.05
C PRO A 158 1.15 0.69 6.39
N LEU A 159 0.58 1.89 6.40
CA LEU A 159 -0.04 2.48 7.58
C LEU A 159 -1.55 2.45 7.44
N ILE A 160 -2.21 1.97 8.48
CA ILE A 160 -3.65 1.93 8.55
C ILE A 160 -4.22 3.25 9.07
N ASN A 161 -3.46 3.90 9.97
CA ASN A 161 -3.85 5.16 10.58
C ASN A 161 -2.78 6.22 10.32
N VAL A 162 -3.19 7.31 9.66
CA VAL A 162 -2.37 8.51 9.45
C VAL A 162 -2.70 9.49 10.58
N GLY A 163 -1.92 9.45 11.65
CA GLY A 163 -2.01 10.39 12.77
C GLY A 163 -0.63 10.89 13.16
N HIS A 164 -0.54 11.71 14.21
CA HIS A 164 0.75 12.16 14.77
C HIS A 164 1.66 10.97 15.18
N ASP A 165 1.06 9.83 15.49
CA ASP A 165 1.76 8.58 15.80
C ASP A 165 2.41 7.92 14.57
N ALA A 166 2.00 8.28 13.34
CA ALA A 166 2.50 7.65 12.13
C ALA A 166 4.00 7.82 11.95
N ILE A 167 4.54 8.96 12.37
CA ILE A 167 5.98 9.21 12.28
C ILE A 167 6.77 8.24 13.14
N TYR A 168 6.28 7.94 14.36
CA TYR A 168 6.95 6.98 15.24
C TYR A 168 7.00 5.58 14.61
N GLU A 169 5.92 5.13 13.97
CA GLU A 169 5.88 3.81 13.33
C GLU A 169 6.87 3.69 12.16
N LEU A 170 7.08 4.78 11.43
CA LEU A 170 8.00 4.83 10.30
C LEU A 170 9.45 5.08 10.71
N LEU A 171 9.69 5.76 11.81
CA LEU A 171 10.99 6.23 12.26
C LEU A 171 11.89 5.05 12.66
N GLU A 172 13.15 5.08 12.22
CA GLU A 172 14.22 4.17 12.64
C GLU A 172 15.29 4.91 13.47
N SER A 173 15.64 6.12 13.06
CA SER A 173 16.61 6.96 13.79
C SER A 173 16.44 8.45 13.48
N ILE A 174 16.99 9.27 14.37
CA ILE A 174 17.14 10.72 14.23
C ILE A 174 18.63 11.01 14.14
N ILE A 175 19.03 11.81 13.18
CA ILE A 175 20.42 12.21 12.93
C ILE A 175 20.53 13.71 13.18
N ASP A 176 21.28 14.11 14.17
CA ASP A 176 21.63 15.50 14.42
C ASP A 176 23.00 15.81 13.78
N GLU A 177 22.98 16.53 12.66
CA GLU A 177 24.21 16.86 11.92
C GLU A 177 25.09 17.88 12.66
N LYS A 178 24.53 18.62 13.62
CA LYS A 178 25.26 19.59 14.39
C LYS A 178 26.15 18.94 15.47
N THR A 179 25.65 17.88 16.10
CA THR A 179 26.37 17.14 17.14
C THR A 179 27.04 15.87 16.61
N ASP A 180 26.73 15.48 15.36
CA ASP A 180 27.12 14.21 14.75
C ASP A 180 26.61 12.99 15.53
N GLU A 181 25.46 13.15 16.21
CA GLU A 181 24.81 12.09 16.99
C GLU A 181 23.72 11.39 16.16
N VAL A 182 23.58 10.09 16.36
CA VAL A 182 22.50 9.29 15.81
C VAL A 182 21.75 8.62 16.94
N LEU A 183 20.48 8.96 17.11
CA LEU A 183 19.60 8.40 18.11
C LEU A 183 18.69 7.34 17.47
N TYR A 184 18.66 6.14 18.03
CA TYR A 184 17.91 5.00 17.48
C TYR A 184 16.62 4.77 18.26
N LYS A 185 15.56 4.47 17.52
CA LYS A 185 14.25 4.07 18.05
C LYS A 185 14.40 2.88 19.00
N ASP A 186 13.62 2.89 20.08
CA ASP A 186 13.53 1.85 21.11
C ASP A 186 14.85 1.60 21.89
N THR A 187 15.92 2.33 21.55
CA THR A 187 17.21 2.29 22.25
C THR A 187 17.44 3.62 22.97
N ASP A 188 17.37 4.72 22.25
CA ASP A 188 17.71 6.06 22.75
C ASP A 188 16.45 6.89 23.04
N PHE A 189 15.31 6.55 22.42
CA PHE A 189 14.02 7.18 22.67
C PHE A 189 12.86 6.20 22.49
N ASN A 190 11.76 6.46 23.18
CA ASN A 190 10.51 5.72 23.12
C ASN A 190 9.41 6.52 22.38
N ARG A 191 8.18 5.95 22.32
CA ARG A 191 7.05 6.55 21.63
C ARG A 191 6.63 7.90 22.21
N GLU A 192 6.58 8.01 23.54
CA GLU A 192 6.13 9.23 24.22
C GLU A 192 7.10 10.37 23.95
N GLU A 193 8.40 10.09 24.05
CA GLU A 193 9.46 11.08 23.81
C GLU A 193 9.46 11.58 22.34
N ILE A 194 9.19 10.71 21.35
CA ILE A 194 9.13 11.14 19.97
C ILE A 194 7.89 11.98 19.68
N VAL A 195 6.74 11.65 20.28
CA VAL A 195 5.53 12.45 20.15
C VAL A 195 5.74 13.85 20.69
N GLU A 196 6.28 13.96 21.92
CA GLU A 196 6.61 15.25 22.54
C GLU A 196 7.62 16.05 21.69
N TRP A 197 8.63 15.38 21.14
CA TRP A 197 9.61 16.01 20.26
C TRP A 197 8.96 16.54 18.98
N VAL A 198 8.13 15.73 18.29
CA VAL A 198 7.41 16.14 17.07
C VAL A 198 6.51 17.33 17.36
N GLU A 199 5.76 17.33 18.45
CA GLU A 199 4.86 18.41 18.86
C GLU A 199 5.61 19.71 19.22
N SER A 200 6.87 19.60 19.63
CA SER A 200 7.73 20.77 19.93
C SER A 200 8.28 21.47 18.70
N LEU A 201 8.26 20.80 17.54
CA LEU A 201 8.86 21.31 16.31
C LEU A 201 7.89 22.26 15.56
N PRO A 202 8.39 23.29 14.86
CA PRO A 202 7.58 24.05 13.94
C PRO A 202 6.96 23.15 12.84
N SER A 203 5.70 23.39 12.48
CA SER A 203 5.01 22.61 11.44
C SER A 203 5.73 22.63 10.08
N SER A 204 6.51 23.69 9.79
CA SER A 204 7.34 23.81 8.60
C SER A 204 8.44 22.76 8.54
N THR A 205 8.93 22.26 9.69
CA THR A 205 10.02 21.29 9.79
C THR A 205 9.68 19.99 9.05
N PHE A 206 8.42 19.57 9.08
CA PHE A 206 7.96 18.34 8.42
C PHE A 206 7.55 18.52 6.95
N LYS A 207 7.80 19.68 6.35
CA LYS A 207 7.40 19.95 4.97
C LYS A 207 7.97 18.95 3.95
N ASN A 208 9.24 18.56 4.10
CA ASN A 208 9.86 17.59 3.20
C ASN A 208 9.33 16.17 3.45
N PHE A 209 9.12 15.80 4.72
CA PHE A 209 8.49 14.55 5.09
C PHE A 209 7.08 14.42 4.48
N ASN A 210 6.24 15.43 4.66
CA ASN A 210 4.88 15.42 4.11
C ASN A 210 4.90 15.32 2.58
N LYS A 211 5.77 16.09 1.90
CA LYS A 211 5.91 16.01 0.45
C LYS A 211 6.43 14.66 -0.04
N PHE A 212 7.31 14.02 0.72
CA PHE A 212 7.77 12.67 0.45
C PHE A 212 6.63 11.67 0.58
N MET A 213 5.86 11.75 1.66
CA MET A 213 4.71 10.84 1.90
C MET A 213 3.63 11.02 0.83
N ASP A 214 3.27 12.26 0.48
CA ASP A 214 2.27 12.58 -0.55
C ASP A 214 2.64 12.06 -1.94
N ARG A 215 3.94 11.84 -2.21
CA ARG A 215 4.47 11.38 -3.49
C ARG A 215 4.93 9.94 -3.47
N SER A 216 4.80 9.25 -2.35
CA SER A 216 5.15 7.83 -2.24
C SER A 216 4.34 7.00 -3.25
N PRO A 217 4.95 5.95 -3.82
CA PRO A 217 4.24 5.09 -4.75
C PRO A 217 2.92 4.59 -4.19
N THR A 218 1.91 4.51 -5.03
CA THR A 218 0.55 4.12 -4.64
C THR A 218 0.03 3.03 -5.57
N CYS A 219 -0.50 1.95 -5.01
CA CYS A 219 -1.18 0.90 -5.76
C CYS A 219 -2.62 1.33 -6.04
N VAL A 220 -3.04 1.26 -7.30
CA VAL A 220 -4.33 1.76 -7.76
C VAL A 220 -5.01 0.74 -8.62
N ALA A 221 -6.30 0.50 -8.36
CA ALA A 221 -7.19 -0.22 -9.28
C ALA A 221 -8.04 0.77 -10.07
N ASN A 222 -8.00 0.65 -11.40
CA ASN A 222 -8.81 1.45 -12.32
C ASN A 222 -10.11 0.69 -12.61
N LEU A 223 -11.21 1.11 -12.03
CA LEU A 223 -12.49 0.45 -12.13
C LEU A 223 -13.38 1.14 -13.16
N LYS A 224 -14.09 0.34 -13.97
CA LYS A 224 -15.02 0.84 -14.97
C LYS A 224 -16.38 0.16 -14.83
N PHE A 225 -17.42 0.97 -14.71
CA PHE A 225 -18.79 0.53 -14.58
C PHE A 225 -19.63 1.13 -15.69
N LYS A 226 -20.40 0.30 -16.39
CA LYS A 226 -21.29 0.74 -17.45
C LYS A 226 -22.74 0.62 -17.03
N CYS A 227 -23.41 1.76 -16.89
CA CYS A 227 -24.83 1.80 -16.59
C CYS A 227 -25.68 1.41 -17.82
N LYS A 228 -26.88 0.92 -17.56
CA LYS A 228 -27.88 0.61 -18.62
C LYS A 228 -28.27 1.83 -19.45
N CYS A 229 -28.22 3.04 -18.90
CA CYS A 229 -28.43 4.28 -19.64
C CYS A 229 -27.28 4.64 -20.60
N GLY A 230 -26.17 3.87 -20.57
CA GLY A 230 -25.00 4.09 -21.42
C GLY A 230 -23.89 4.93 -20.78
N LYS A 231 -24.12 5.53 -19.62
CA LYS A 231 -23.10 6.27 -18.87
C LYS A 231 -22.02 5.28 -18.39
N VAL A 232 -20.78 5.71 -18.45
CA VAL A 232 -19.63 4.98 -17.92
C VAL A 232 -19.11 5.75 -16.71
N PHE A 233 -18.98 5.07 -15.59
CA PHE A 233 -18.32 5.56 -14.39
C PHE A 233 -16.91 4.98 -14.36
N GLU A 234 -15.94 5.84 -14.11
CA GLU A 234 -14.53 5.45 -13.93
C GLU A 234 -14.09 5.87 -12.54
N GLU A 235 -13.71 4.89 -11.74
CA GLU A 235 -13.29 5.08 -10.36
C GLU A 235 -11.86 4.60 -10.18
N LYS A 236 -11.12 5.27 -9.32
CA LYS A 236 -9.80 4.86 -8.90
C LYS A 236 -9.84 4.49 -7.43
N GLU A 237 -9.54 3.24 -7.15
CA GLU A 237 -9.44 2.78 -5.78
C GLU A 237 -7.99 2.65 -5.35
N TYR A 238 -7.68 3.24 -4.22
CA TYR A 238 -6.36 3.30 -3.61
C TYR A 238 -6.30 2.34 -2.43
N GLY A 239 -5.16 1.66 -2.27
CA GLY A 239 -5.02 0.66 -1.21
C GLY A 239 -5.85 -0.59 -1.49
N VAL A 240 -5.52 -1.28 -2.56
CA VAL A 240 -6.30 -2.35 -3.21
C VAL A 240 -6.52 -3.58 -2.32
N VAL A 241 -5.76 -3.74 -1.25
CA VAL A 241 -5.90 -4.84 -0.29
C VAL A 241 -7.30 -4.92 0.30
N ARG A 242 -7.97 -3.79 0.46
CA ARG A 242 -9.35 -3.72 0.99
C ARG A 242 -10.39 -4.51 0.19
N PHE A 243 -10.13 -4.81 -1.08
CA PHE A 243 -11.03 -5.59 -1.93
C PHE A 243 -10.88 -7.10 -1.81
N LEU A 244 -9.86 -7.58 -1.13
CA LEU A 244 -9.44 -8.96 -1.22
C LEU A 244 -9.51 -9.73 0.09
N VAL A 245 -9.85 -9.05 1.16
CA VAL A 245 -9.92 -9.62 2.52
C VAL A 245 -11.33 -9.50 3.08
#